data_2a0292f6ac03bc756cb12eb0388b8aa4
#
_entry.id   2a0292f6ac03bc756cb12eb0388b8aa4
#
_cell.length_a   1.000
_cell.length_b   1.000
_cell.length_c   1.000
_cell.angle_alpha   90.00
_cell.angle_beta   90.00
_cell.angle_gamma   90.00
#
_symmetry.space_group_name_H-M   'P 1'
#
loop_
_entity.id
_entity.type
_entity.pdbx_description
1 polymer ?
#
loop_
_entity_poly.entity_id
_entity_poly.type
_entity_poly.pdbx_seq_one_letter_code
_entity_poly.pdbx_strand_id
1 'polypeptide(L)'
;MPNHVHLLIEGVTDGADLRMLIRAAKQYSGYYFKQEYRQKLWQRYGYEHVFRDDMERATTLRYILDNPVASGLVKKPEEYRFIGSDCYTVAELLQQAAPLS
;
A
#
# COMPACT_ATOMS: atom_id res chain seq x y z
N MET A 1 7.48 3.18 -2.75
CA MET A 1 8.34 4.36 -2.51
C MET A 1 9.63 3.89 -1.87
N PRO A 2 10.75 4.60 -2.03
CA PRO A 2 12.03 4.10 -1.53
C PRO A 2 12.12 3.88 -0.02
N ASN A 3 11.41 4.68 0.76
CA ASN A 3 11.53 4.62 2.22
C ASN A 3 10.23 4.34 2.96
N HIS A 4 9.16 4.02 2.23
CA HIS A 4 7.87 3.70 2.85
C HIS A 4 6.99 2.88 1.91
N VAL A 5 5.94 2.28 2.46
CA VAL A 5 4.99 1.44 1.71
C VAL A 5 3.58 1.95 1.98
N HIS A 6 2.80 2.08 0.92
CA HIS A 6 1.36 2.32 0.99
C HIS A 6 0.62 1.03 0.68
N LEU A 7 -0.30 0.64 1.55
CA LEU A 7 -1.10 -0.57 1.38
C LEU A 7 -2.58 -0.23 1.49
N LEU A 8 -3.36 -0.73 0.54
CA LEU A 8 -4.81 -0.74 0.61
C LEU A 8 -5.24 -2.19 0.82
N ILE A 9 -5.87 -2.45 1.96
CA ILE A 9 -6.18 -3.82 2.39
C ILE A 9 -7.68 -3.95 2.62
N GLU A 10 -8.25 -5.06 2.15
CA GLU A 10 -9.66 -5.37 2.32
C GLU A 10 -9.81 -6.75 2.93
N GLY A 11 -10.61 -6.85 3.98
CA GLY A 11 -10.96 -8.13 4.58
C GLY A 11 -12.05 -8.80 3.76
N VAL A 12 -11.89 -10.10 3.53
CA VAL A 12 -12.85 -10.88 2.72
C VAL A 12 -13.86 -11.65 3.57
N THR A 13 -13.73 -11.57 4.91
CA THR A 13 -14.67 -12.20 5.85
C THR A 13 -14.99 -11.22 6.98
N ASP A 14 -16.12 -11.43 7.65
CA ASP A 14 -16.56 -10.57 8.75
C ASP A 14 -15.60 -10.64 9.95
N GLY A 15 -14.89 -11.74 10.11
CA GLY A 15 -13.94 -11.91 11.21
C GLY A 15 -12.52 -11.48 10.92
N ALA A 16 -12.27 -10.86 9.76
CA ALA A 16 -10.93 -10.45 9.38
C ALA A 16 -10.39 -9.35 10.31
N ASP A 17 -9.18 -9.55 10.83
CA ASP A 17 -8.49 -8.57 11.68
C ASP A 17 -7.30 -8.01 10.90
N LEU A 18 -7.51 -6.85 10.28
CA LEU A 18 -6.51 -6.22 9.42
C LEU A 18 -5.34 -5.66 10.22
N ARG A 19 -5.58 -5.21 11.46
CA ARG A 19 -4.49 -4.71 12.31
C ARG A 19 -3.56 -5.83 12.71
N MET A 20 -4.11 -7.01 13.02
CA MET A 20 -3.31 -8.18 13.35
C MET A 20 -2.49 -8.62 12.13
N LEU A 21 -3.09 -8.59 10.94
CA LEU A 21 -2.39 -8.93 9.69
C LEU A 21 -1.18 -8.01 9.47
N ILE A 22 -1.36 -6.71 9.60
CA ILE A 22 -0.26 -5.74 9.41
C ILE A 22 0.81 -5.92 10.48
N ARG A 23 0.41 -6.13 11.73
CA ARG A 23 1.35 -6.37 12.83
C ARG A 23 2.19 -7.62 12.54
N ALA A 24 1.55 -8.71 12.13
CA ALA A 24 2.24 -9.95 11.80
C ALA A 24 3.19 -9.79 10.61
N ALA A 25 2.75 -9.09 9.56
CA ALA A 25 3.56 -8.84 8.38
C ALA A 25 4.80 -8.01 8.71
N LYS A 26 4.65 -6.96 9.52
CA LYS A 26 5.77 -6.13 9.96
C LYS A 26 6.72 -6.91 10.87
N GLN A 27 6.21 -7.70 11.77
CA GLN A 27 7.02 -8.50 12.68
C GLN A 27 7.83 -9.54 11.92
N TYR A 28 7.20 -10.25 11.00
CA TYR A 28 7.84 -11.29 10.19
C TYR A 28 8.93 -10.68 9.28
N SER A 29 8.57 -9.67 8.51
CA SER A 29 9.51 -9.04 7.57
C SER A 29 10.64 -8.32 8.31
N GLY A 30 10.33 -7.67 9.42
CA GLY A 30 11.33 -7.00 10.26
C GLY A 30 12.33 -7.96 10.87
N TYR A 31 11.86 -9.13 11.30
CA TYR A 31 12.74 -10.16 11.87
C TYR A 31 13.76 -10.63 10.84
N TYR A 32 13.31 -11.02 9.64
CA TYR A 32 14.22 -11.52 8.60
C TYR A 32 15.15 -10.44 8.07
N PHE A 33 14.67 -9.23 7.94
CA PHE A 33 15.52 -8.11 7.53
C PHE A 33 16.64 -7.87 8.53
N LYS A 34 16.33 -7.89 9.83
CA LYS A 34 17.32 -7.70 10.89
C LYS A 34 18.35 -8.83 10.90
N GLN A 35 17.95 -10.07 10.62
CA GLN A 35 18.88 -11.20 10.52
C GLN A 35 19.90 -10.99 9.42
N GLU A 36 19.46 -10.48 8.28
CA GLU A 36 20.32 -10.31 7.10
C GLU A 36 21.14 -9.01 7.15
N TYR A 37 20.52 -7.90 7.51
CA TYR A 37 21.15 -6.58 7.40
C TYR A 37 21.56 -5.96 8.73
N ARG A 38 21.20 -6.57 9.84
CA ARG A 38 21.52 -6.10 11.19
C ARG A 38 20.98 -4.71 11.48
N GLN A 39 19.88 -4.34 10.82
CA GLN A 39 19.22 -3.04 10.95
C GLN A 39 17.73 -3.22 11.14
N LYS A 40 17.09 -2.21 11.74
CA LYS A 40 15.65 -2.16 11.91
C LYS A 40 15.01 -1.78 10.57
N LEU A 41 14.03 -2.57 10.10
CA LEU A 41 13.32 -2.29 8.86
C LEU A 41 12.22 -1.26 9.04
N TRP A 42 11.35 -1.44 10.04
CA TRP A 42 10.15 -0.63 10.22
C TRP A 42 10.31 0.34 11.37
N GLN A 43 9.80 1.56 11.18
CA GLN A 43 9.66 2.46 12.31
C GLN A 43 8.53 1.97 13.22
N ARG A 44 8.51 2.44 14.46
CA ARG A 44 7.62 1.92 15.52
C ARG A 44 6.15 2.10 15.18
N TYR A 45 5.78 3.25 14.61
CA TYR A 45 4.39 3.57 14.28
C TYR A 45 4.25 3.87 12.81
N GLY A 46 3.09 3.51 12.26
CA GLY A 46 2.67 3.85 10.92
C GLY A 46 1.35 4.59 10.95
N TYR A 47 0.96 5.11 9.80
CA TYR A 47 -0.35 5.73 9.62
C TYR A 47 -1.34 4.69 9.14
N GLU A 48 -2.54 4.67 9.72
CA GLU A 48 -3.62 3.81 9.26
C GLU A 48 -4.94 4.59 9.21
N HIS A 49 -5.81 4.22 8.28
CA HIS A 49 -7.09 4.86 8.08
C HIS A 49 -8.10 3.83 7.60
N VAL A 50 -9.29 3.83 8.22
CA VAL A 50 -10.40 2.96 7.82
C VAL A 50 -11.35 3.78 6.95
N PHE A 51 -11.69 3.25 5.77
CA PHE A 51 -12.56 3.96 4.83
C PHE A 51 -14.02 3.88 5.27
N ARG A 52 -14.74 4.98 5.04
CA ARG A 52 -16.15 5.10 5.37
C ARG A 52 -17.04 4.68 4.20
N ASP A 53 -16.56 4.84 2.97
CA ASP A 53 -17.35 4.54 1.77
C ASP A 53 -16.42 4.26 0.56
N ASP A 54 -17.06 3.89 -0.56
CA ASP A 54 -16.34 3.54 -1.78
C ASP A 54 -15.66 4.74 -2.43
N MET A 55 -16.20 5.95 -2.25
CA MET A 55 -15.59 7.16 -2.79
C MET A 55 -14.26 7.46 -2.11
N GLU A 56 -14.22 7.33 -0.81
CA GLU A 56 -12.99 7.52 -0.04
C GLU A 56 -11.94 6.48 -0.43
N ARG A 57 -12.38 5.23 -0.63
CA ARG A 57 -11.51 4.16 -1.11
C ARG A 57 -10.91 4.49 -2.48
N ALA A 58 -11.75 4.93 -3.43
CA ALA A 58 -11.30 5.26 -4.78
C ALA A 58 -10.34 6.46 -4.79
N THR A 59 -10.59 7.46 -3.96
CA THR A 59 -9.72 8.63 -3.82
C THR A 59 -8.35 8.24 -3.25
N THR A 60 -8.34 7.39 -2.24
CA THR A 60 -7.09 6.90 -1.64
C THR A 60 -6.32 6.02 -2.62
N LEU A 61 -7.02 5.18 -3.38
CA LEU A 61 -6.39 4.37 -4.41
C LEU A 61 -5.70 5.26 -5.45
N ARG A 62 -6.36 6.33 -5.89
CA ARG A 62 -5.75 7.31 -6.81
C ARG A 62 -4.49 7.91 -6.19
N TYR A 63 -4.55 8.32 -4.93
CA TYR A 63 -3.41 8.89 -4.23
C TYR A 63 -2.22 7.90 -4.20
N ILE A 64 -2.48 6.64 -3.89
CA ILE A 64 -1.42 5.62 -3.84
C ILE A 64 -0.80 5.41 -5.22
N LEU A 65 -1.63 5.29 -6.26
CA LEU A 65 -1.14 5.04 -7.62
C LEU A 65 -0.34 6.23 -8.17
N ASP A 66 -0.74 7.45 -7.85
CA ASP A 66 -0.07 8.65 -8.34
C ASP A 66 1.13 9.07 -7.49
N ASN A 67 1.34 8.45 -6.34
CA ASN A 67 2.40 8.84 -5.42
C ASN A 67 3.79 8.78 -6.06
N PRO A 68 4.16 7.73 -6.81
CA PRO A 68 5.46 7.70 -7.49
C PRO A 68 5.62 8.81 -8.53
N VAL A 69 4.53 9.23 -9.18
CA VAL A 69 4.54 10.34 -10.14
C VAL A 69 4.73 11.66 -9.40
N ALA A 70 3.95 11.89 -8.35
CA ALA A 70 4.06 13.10 -7.54
C ALA A 70 5.44 13.27 -6.90
N SER A 71 6.11 12.15 -6.60
CA SER A 71 7.46 12.14 -6.04
C SER A 71 8.56 12.25 -7.09
N GLY A 72 8.21 12.32 -8.37
CA GLY A 72 9.17 12.48 -9.45
C GLY A 72 9.93 11.22 -9.84
N LEU A 73 9.50 10.04 -9.37
CA LEU A 73 10.17 8.78 -9.66
C LEU A 73 9.87 8.26 -11.06
N VAL A 74 8.64 8.44 -11.53
CA VAL A 74 8.17 8.02 -12.84
C VAL A 74 7.24 9.08 -13.41
N LYS A 75 6.93 9.00 -14.71
CA LYS A 75 6.01 9.92 -15.37
C LYS A 75 4.57 9.43 -15.33
N LYS A 76 4.37 8.12 -15.28
CA LYS A 76 3.06 7.47 -15.25
C LYS A 76 3.06 6.39 -14.18
N PRO A 77 1.92 6.15 -13.48
CA PRO A 77 1.85 5.09 -12.47
C PRO A 77 2.29 3.72 -12.99
N GLU A 78 1.96 3.39 -14.22
CA GLU A 78 2.27 2.09 -14.83
C GLU A 78 3.77 1.84 -14.95
N GLU A 79 4.58 2.87 -14.96
CA GLU A 79 6.02 2.77 -15.08
C GLU A 79 6.71 2.40 -13.77
N TYR A 80 6.01 2.51 -12.63
CA TYR A 80 6.61 2.19 -11.34
C TYR A 80 6.49 0.70 -11.07
N ARG A 81 7.64 0.01 -11.01
CA ARG A 81 7.68 -1.46 -10.91
C ARG A 81 7.18 -2.00 -9.57
N PHE A 82 7.08 -1.17 -8.54
CA PHE A 82 6.68 -1.60 -7.20
C PHE A 82 5.21 -1.26 -6.89
N ILE A 83 4.39 -1.14 -7.92
CA ILE A 83 2.93 -1.08 -7.81
C ILE A 83 2.36 -2.43 -8.20
N GLY A 84 1.39 -2.91 -7.44
CA GLY A 84 0.71 -4.16 -7.78
C GLY A 84 -0.39 -4.51 -6.79
N SER A 85 -1.06 -5.60 -7.08
CA SER A 85 -2.13 -6.16 -6.26
C SER A 85 -2.10 -7.67 -6.40
N ASP A 86 -2.62 -8.38 -5.40
CA ASP A 86 -2.80 -9.83 -5.51
C ASP A 86 -4.04 -10.22 -6.32
N CYS A 87 -4.94 -9.26 -6.59
CA CYS A 87 -6.23 -9.50 -7.25
C CYS A 87 -6.37 -8.80 -8.61
N TYR A 88 -5.68 -7.68 -8.82
CA TYR A 88 -5.93 -6.81 -9.97
C TYR A 88 -4.65 -6.45 -10.69
N THR A 89 -4.76 -6.24 -12.01
CA THR A 89 -3.66 -5.63 -12.79
C THR A 89 -3.61 -4.13 -12.50
N VAL A 90 -2.49 -3.50 -12.82
CA VAL A 90 -2.34 -2.04 -12.67
C VAL A 90 -3.40 -1.30 -13.49
N ALA A 91 -3.70 -1.78 -14.71
CA ALA A 91 -4.74 -1.18 -15.55
C ALA A 91 -6.10 -1.23 -14.87
N GLU A 92 -6.45 -2.37 -14.24
CA GLU A 92 -7.70 -2.51 -13.50
C GLU A 92 -7.75 -1.59 -12.27
N LEU A 93 -6.64 -1.45 -11.56
CA LEU A 93 -6.54 -0.54 -10.43
C LEU A 93 -6.77 0.91 -10.85
N LEU A 94 -6.22 1.32 -11.99
CA LEU A 94 -6.41 2.67 -12.53
C LEU A 94 -7.87 2.93 -12.90
N GLN A 95 -8.58 1.92 -13.36
CA GLN A 95 -10.01 2.04 -13.65
C GLN A 95 -10.85 2.20 -12.39
N GLN A 96 -10.45 1.58 -11.29
CA GLN A 96 -11.17 1.65 -10.01
C GLN A 96 -10.87 2.93 -9.24
N ALA A 97 -9.76 3.58 -9.53
CA ALA A 97 -9.35 4.79 -8.83
C ALA A 97 -10.21 5.98 -9.25
N ALA A 98 -10.35 6.96 -8.33
CA ALA A 98 -11.03 8.20 -8.65
C ALA A 98 -10.33 8.91 -9.80
N PRO A 99 -11.07 9.66 -10.65
CA PRO A 99 -10.46 10.41 -11.73
C PRO A 99 -9.51 11.49 -11.20
N LEU A 100 -8.54 11.86 -12.03
CA LEU A 100 -7.65 12.98 -11.71
C LEU A 100 -8.46 14.27 -11.62
N SER A 101 -8.20 15.04 -10.60
CA SER A 101 -8.86 16.35 -10.40
C SER A 101 -8.05 17.48 -11.03
#